data_523160bf256ac0b80499b7dca998ea27
#
_entry.id   523160bf256ac0b80499b7dca998ea27
#
_cell.length_a   1.000
_cell.length_b   1.000
_cell.length_c   1.000
_cell.angle_alpha   90.00
_cell.angle_beta   90.00
_cell.angle_gamma   90.00
#
_symmetry.space_group_name_H-M   'P 1'
#
loop_
_entity.id
_entity.type
_entity.pdbx_description
1 polymer ?
#
loop_
_entity_poly.entity_id
_entity_poly.type
_entity_poly.pdbx_seq_one_letter_code
_entity_poly.pdbx_strand_id
1 'polypeptide(L)'
;MATNTRAKIIGVGAYVPPKAYTNHDLEEMLNTSDEWIQQRTGIVKRHWVEGTTCTTDLALKAAEEALENSGIAKEELDMIIFATLSPDHDFPGNACFLQVKLDIPGIAAFDIRQQCSGFIYGLSMADSFIRSGQYKNILLVGGEIHSKGLNKTPEGRDIAVLFGDGAGAVVITATENPSESDSQFYSHNLHADGRFAKELWLSAPGTAIAPDHRITSAMLAENLHYPYMNGRTVFMHAVKRMSETLTHTLKSEGKTIDDVDLFLFHQANMRINDKVGEILGIPPEKVFNTIQDYGNTTAATIPMGMRDAVKAGKLEPGMLVGMAAFGSGFTWGSSLIRF
;
A
#
# COMPACT_ATOMS: atom_id res chain seq x y z
N MET A 1 15.12 33.77 -8.52
CA MET A 1 13.84 33.13 -8.80
C MET A 1 13.70 32.00 -7.79
N ALA A 2 12.53 31.80 -7.19
CA ALA A 2 12.33 30.63 -6.33
C ALA A 2 12.50 29.37 -7.21
N THR A 3 13.27 28.40 -6.74
CA THR A 3 13.43 27.10 -7.41
C THR A 3 12.09 26.38 -7.38
N ASN A 4 11.68 25.79 -8.51
CA ASN A 4 10.51 24.93 -8.57
C ASN A 4 10.96 23.50 -8.21
N THR A 5 11.09 23.23 -6.91
CA THR A 5 11.48 21.91 -6.41
C THR A 5 10.29 20.94 -6.50
N ARG A 6 10.53 19.74 -7.01
CA ARG A 6 9.58 18.62 -7.10
C ARG A 6 10.19 17.36 -6.50
N ALA A 7 9.35 16.43 -6.12
CA ALA A 7 9.78 15.10 -5.73
C ALA A 7 9.83 14.18 -6.97
N LYS A 8 10.72 13.19 -6.95
CA LYS A 8 10.77 12.08 -7.91
C LYS A 8 11.18 10.79 -7.24
N ILE A 9 10.73 9.66 -7.75
CA ILE A 9 11.20 8.34 -7.33
C ILE A 9 12.50 8.03 -8.07
N ILE A 10 13.50 7.55 -7.34
CA ILE A 10 14.82 7.15 -7.89
C ILE A 10 15.16 5.68 -7.62
N GLY A 11 14.41 5.01 -6.75
CA GLY A 11 14.60 3.60 -6.48
C GLY A 11 13.33 2.95 -5.98
N VAL A 12 13.11 1.70 -6.36
CA VAL A 12 11.97 0.89 -5.93
C VAL A 12 12.45 -0.47 -5.46
N GLY A 13 11.81 -1.03 -4.43
CA GLY A 13 12.13 -2.34 -3.91
C GLY A 13 10.91 -3.01 -3.30
N ALA A 14 10.91 -4.33 -3.22
CA ALA A 14 9.85 -5.09 -2.59
C ALA A 14 10.35 -6.43 -2.06
N TYR A 15 9.66 -6.93 -1.06
CA TYR A 15 9.95 -8.25 -0.53
C TYR A 15 8.67 -8.94 -0.04
N VAL A 16 8.59 -10.24 -0.28
CA VAL A 16 7.55 -11.11 0.28
C VAL A 16 8.19 -12.27 1.03
N PRO A 17 7.53 -12.84 2.04
CA PRO A 17 8.01 -14.07 2.67
C PRO A 17 8.25 -15.17 1.63
N PRO A 18 9.27 -16.05 1.81
CA PRO A 18 9.61 -17.06 0.81
C PRO A 18 8.51 -18.10 0.62
N LYS A 19 7.70 -18.37 1.66
CA LYS A 19 6.63 -19.35 1.57
C LYS A 19 5.37 -18.77 0.96
N ALA A 20 5.04 -19.26 -0.24
CA ALA A 20 3.75 -19.02 -0.88
C ALA A 20 2.70 -20.03 -0.37
N TYR A 21 1.49 -19.54 -0.20
CA TYR A 21 0.29 -20.33 0.07
C TYR A 21 -0.64 -20.22 -1.13
N THR A 22 -0.86 -21.32 -1.82
CA THR A 22 -1.84 -21.43 -2.92
C THR A 22 -3.25 -21.47 -2.40
N ASN A 23 -4.24 -21.32 -3.26
CA ASN A 23 -5.63 -21.50 -2.86
C ASN A 23 -5.89 -22.93 -2.39
N HIS A 24 -5.25 -23.94 -3.00
CA HIS A 24 -5.36 -25.34 -2.56
C HIS A 24 -4.86 -25.57 -1.13
N ASP A 25 -3.82 -24.83 -0.70
CA ASP A 25 -3.34 -24.91 0.70
C ASP A 25 -4.37 -24.37 1.71
N LEU A 26 -5.35 -23.57 1.26
CA LEU A 26 -6.39 -22.97 2.10
C LEU A 26 -7.71 -23.76 2.08
N GLU A 27 -7.90 -24.70 1.17
CA GLU A 27 -9.20 -25.36 0.95
C GLU A 27 -9.73 -26.06 2.20
N GLU A 28 -8.91 -26.89 2.84
CA GLU A 28 -9.31 -27.60 4.07
C GLU A 28 -9.46 -26.62 5.26
N MET A 29 -8.46 -25.74 5.43
CA MET A 29 -8.41 -24.80 6.56
C MET A 29 -9.62 -23.86 6.60
N LEU A 30 -10.06 -23.36 5.45
CA LEU A 30 -11.09 -22.33 5.34
C LEU A 30 -12.42 -22.85 4.77
N ASN A 31 -12.55 -24.15 4.49
CA ASN A 31 -13.70 -24.75 3.81
C ASN A 31 -14.08 -23.98 2.54
N THR A 32 -13.17 -23.94 1.58
CA THR A 32 -13.26 -23.16 0.33
C THR A 32 -12.78 -23.98 -0.87
N SER A 33 -12.65 -23.37 -2.04
CA SER A 33 -12.01 -23.98 -3.21
C SER A 33 -11.19 -22.93 -3.98
N ASP A 34 -10.21 -23.38 -4.75
CA ASP A 34 -9.42 -22.54 -5.64
C ASP A 34 -10.32 -21.75 -6.61
N GLU A 35 -11.29 -22.42 -7.24
CA GLU A 35 -12.25 -21.79 -8.14
C GLU A 35 -13.05 -20.67 -7.45
N TRP A 36 -13.56 -20.93 -6.23
CA TRP A 36 -14.32 -19.93 -5.47
C TRP A 36 -13.48 -18.68 -5.15
N ILE A 37 -12.21 -18.87 -4.75
CA ILE A 37 -11.30 -17.75 -4.45
C ILE A 37 -10.99 -16.95 -5.71
N GLN A 38 -10.59 -17.61 -6.80
CA GLN A 38 -10.24 -16.95 -8.04
C GLN A 38 -11.41 -16.16 -8.63
N GLN A 39 -12.60 -16.73 -8.71
CA GLN A 39 -13.79 -16.05 -9.24
C GLN A 39 -14.16 -14.80 -8.45
N ARG A 40 -13.90 -14.77 -7.15
CA ARG A 40 -14.28 -13.65 -6.27
C ARG A 40 -13.21 -12.61 -6.11
N THR A 41 -11.95 -12.97 -6.26
CA THR A 41 -10.82 -12.11 -5.88
C THR A 41 -9.76 -11.93 -6.96
N GLY A 42 -9.62 -12.91 -7.86
CA GLY A 42 -8.51 -13.02 -8.80
C GLY A 42 -7.21 -13.53 -8.17
N ILE A 43 -7.21 -13.90 -6.88
CA ILE A 43 -6.01 -14.35 -6.17
C ILE A 43 -5.76 -15.84 -6.44
N VAL A 44 -4.53 -16.19 -6.82
CA VAL A 44 -4.05 -17.56 -7.02
C VAL A 44 -3.22 -18.01 -5.84
N LYS A 45 -2.37 -17.13 -5.32
CA LYS A 45 -1.51 -17.38 -4.15
C LYS A 45 -1.32 -16.10 -3.34
N ARG A 46 -0.85 -16.26 -2.12
CA ARG A 46 -0.37 -15.20 -1.23
C ARG A 46 0.85 -15.70 -0.48
N HIS A 47 1.58 -14.78 0.13
CA HIS A 47 2.71 -15.11 0.97
C HIS A 47 2.37 -14.84 2.42
N TRP A 48 2.70 -15.74 3.31
CA TRP A 48 2.52 -15.59 4.74
C TRP A 48 3.83 -15.86 5.46
N VAL A 49 4.12 -15.05 6.47
CA VAL A 49 5.31 -15.26 7.32
C VAL A 49 5.17 -16.52 8.17
N GLU A 50 6.32 -17.04 8.56
CA GLU A 50 6.45 -18.12 9.54
C GLU A 50 7.31 -17.63 10.73
N GLY A 51 7.08 -18.25 11.88
CA GLY A 51 7.87 -17.99 13.08
C GLY A 51 7.78 -16.55 13.60
N THR A 52 8.93 -15.98 13.95
CA THR A 52 9.04 -14.68 14.60
C THR A 52 9.23 -13.51 13.66
N THR A 53 9.24 -13.73 12.32
CA THR A 53 9.37 -12.67 11.33
C THR A 53 8.36 -11.55 11.60
N CYS A 54 8.81 -10.30 11.62
CA CYS A 54 7.99 -9.12 11.86
C CYS A 54 7.92 -8.19 10.63
N THR A 55 7.04 -7.20 10.66
CA THR A 55 6.78 -6.32 9.51
C THR A 55 8.04 -5.56 9.09
N THR A 56 8.86 -5.14 10.07
CA THR A 56 10.12 -4.44 9.75
C THR A 56 11.20 -5.35 9.19
N ASP A 57 11.12 -6.69 9.35
CA ASP A 57 12.03 -7.61 8.64
C ASP A 57 11.76 -7.62 7.14
N LEU A 58 10.48 -7.63 6.75
CA LEU A 58 10.08 -7.53 5.33
C LEU A 58 10.44 -6.16 4.77
N ALA A 59 10.17 -5.11 5.55
CA ALA A 59 10.45 -3.73 5.17
C ALA A 59 11.95 -3.47 4.95
N LEU A 60 12.83 -4.06 5.78
CA LEU A 60 14.27 -3.97 5.62
C LEU A 60 14.70 -4.47 4.25
N LYS A 61 14.23 -5.64 3.83
CA LYS A 61 14.58 -6.22 2.53
C LYS A 61 14.07 -5.38 1.36
N ALA A 62 12.84 -4.84 1.46
CA ALA A 62 12.32 -3.94 0.45
C ALA A 62 13.09 -2.61 0.40
N ALA A 63 13.49 -2.07 1.55
CA ALA A 63 14.29 -0.85 1.65
C ALA A 63 15.71 -1.04 1.09
N GLU A 64 16.37 -2.17 1.39
CA GLU A 64 17.68 -2.53 0.85
C GLU A 64 17.65 -2.56 -0.69
N GLU A 65 16.65 -3.23 -1.30
CA GLU A 65 16.49 -3.27 -2.77
C GLU A 65 16.18 -1.87 -3.33
N ALA A 66 15.35 -1.06 -2.66
CA ALA A 66 15.05 0.30 -3.12
C ALA A 66 16.28 1.22 -3.06
N LEU A 67 17.11 1.11 -2.03
CA LEU A 67 18.36 1.85 -1.90
C LEU A 67 19.37 1.44 -2.97
N GLU A 68 19.56 0.13 -3.18
CA GLU A 68 20.42 -0.38 -4.25
C GLU A 68 20.01 0.17 -5.62
N ASN A 69 18.72 0.12 -5.93
CA ASN A 69 18.19 0.63 -7.20
C ASN A 69 18.24 2.16 -7.33
N SER A 70 18.28 2.90 -6.21
CA SER A 70 18.34 4.35 -6.20
C SER A 70 19.74 4.92 -6.48
N GLY A 71 20.77 4.14 -6.19
CA GLY A 71 22.17 4.55 -6.33
C GLY A 71 22.67 5.55 -5.26
N ILE A 72 21.86 5.90 -4.24
CA ILE A 72 22.32 6.71 -3.10
C ILE A 72 22.70 5.81 -1.91
N ALA A 73 23.62 6.29 -1.08
CA ALA A 73 23.95 5.62 0.17
C ALA A 73 22.80 5.80 1.19
N LYS A 74 22.60 4.82 2.07
CA LYS A 74 21.57 4.91 3.12
C LYS A 74 21.77 6.11 4.06
N GLU A 75 23.00 6.53 4.25
CA GLU A 75 23.39 7.69 5.07
C GLU A 75 22.98 9.04 4.44
N GLU A 76 22.59 9.05 3.17
CA GLU A 76 22.05 10.23 2.49
C GLU A 76 20.54 10.40 2.70
N LEU A 77 19.87 9.45 3.37
CA LEU A 77 18.47 9.57 3.74
C LEU A 77 18.28 10.62 4.85
N ASP A 78 17.27 11.45 4.68
CA ASP A 78 16.88 12.46 5.68
C ASP A 78 15.68 12.02 6.52
N MET A 79 14.87 11.09 6.01
CA MET A 79 13.61 10.69 6.64
C MET A 79 13.17 9.28 6.25
N ILE A 80 12.49 8.60 7.18
CA ILE A 80 11.71 7.39 6.92
C ILE A 80 10.23 7.67 7.20
N ILE A 81 9.36 7.38 6.22
CA ILE A 81 7.91 7.33 6.38
C ILE A 81 7.48 5.87 6.23
N PHE A 82 6.81 5.32 7.23
CA PHE A 82 6.36 3.93 7.22
C PHE A 82 4.83 3.83 7.25
N ALA A 83 4.22 3.34 6.18
CA ALA A 83 2.78 3.11 6.10
C ALA A 83 2.47 1.67 6.50
N THR A 84 1.76 1.48 7.62
CA THR A 84 1.35 0.14 8.09
C THR A 84 0.10 0.21 8.97
N LEU A 85 -0.69 -0.86 8.95
CA LEU A 85 -1.74 -1.12 9.94
C LEU A 85 -1.39 -2.30 10.86
N SER A 86 -0.34 -3.06 10.52
CA SER A 86 0.14 -4.25 11.24
C SER A 86 1.58 -4.05 11.75
N PRO A 87 1.78 -3.08 12.66
CA PRO A 87 3.11 -2.79 13.18
C PRO A 87 3.67 -3.93 14.03
N ASP A 88 5.01 -3.96 14.19
CA ASP A 88 5.69 -4.92 15.06
C ASP A 88 5.21 -4.80 16.51
N HIS A 89 4.99 -3.57 16.95
CA HIS A 89 4.48 -3.19 18.26
C HIS A 89 3.48 -2.05 18.14
N ASP A 90 2.64 -1.87 19.14
CA ASP A 90 1.67 -0.78 19.19
C ASP A 90 2.36 0.60 19.22
N PHE A 91 3.50 0.67 19.93
CA PHE A 91 4.46 1.78 19.92
C PHE A 91 5.83 1.26 20.42
N PRO A 92 6.97 1.91 20.07
CA PRO A 92 7.08 2.98 19.07
C PRO A 92 6.74 2.47 17.66
N GLY A 93 6.66 3.40 16.67
CA GLY A 93 6.35 3.07 15.29
C GLY A 93 7.44 2.24 14.60
N ASN A 94 7.05 1.55 13.53
CA ASN A 94 7.92 0.70 12.73
C ASN A 94 9.07 1.46 12.06
N ALA A 95 8.88 2.74 11.73
CA ALA A 95 9.94 3.57 11.16
C ALA A 95 11.16 3.66 12.09
N CYS A 96 10.95 3.69 13.43
CA CYS A 96 12.03 3.68 14.40
C CYS A 96 12.78 2.35 14.42
N PHE A 97 12.07 1.22 14.32
CA PHE A 97 12.71 -0.10 14.26
C PHE A 97 13.45 -0.32 12.94
N LEU A 98 12.87 0.14 11.83
CA LEU A 98 13.54 0.07 10.53
C LEU A 98 14.81 0.93 10.50
N GLN A 99 14.78 2.11 11.12
CA GLN A 99 15.96 2.97 11.28
C GLN A 99 17.11 2.25 11.99
N VAL A 100 16.80 1.50 13.06
CA VAL A 100 17.80 0.67 13.76
C VAL A 100 18.35 -0.44 12.86
N LYS A 101 17.48 -1.12 12.12
CA LYS A 101 17.89 -2.21 11.21
C LYS A 101 18.73 -1.72 10.04
N LEU A 102 18.48 -0.51 9.55
CA LEU A 102 19.28 0.15 8.52
C LEU A 102 20.59 0.76 9.09
N ASP A 103 20.73 0.88 10.41
CA ASP A 103 21.85 1.53 11.07
C ASP A 103 22.08 2.97 10.58
N ILE A 104 21.02 3.80 10.64
CA ILE A 104 21.03 5.22 10.23
C ILE A 104 20.39 6.11 11.32
N PRO A 105 21.00 6.21 12.52
CA PRO A 105 20.44 6.98 13.61
C PRO A 105 20.37 8.48 13.31
N GLY A 106 19.42 9.18 13.95
CA GLY A 106 19.36 10.63 13.96
C GLY A 106 18.51 11.28 12.86
N ILE A 107 18.04 10.53 11.86
CA ILE A 107 17.10 11.04 10.85
C ILE A 107 15.66 11.00 11.39
N ALA A 108 14.77 11.80 10.81
CA ALA A 108 13.36 11.76 11.13
C ALA A 108 12.72 10.42 10.74
N ALA A 109 11.90 9.85 11.62
CA ALA A 109 11.24 8.56 11.36
C ALA A 109 9.87 8.53 12.03
N PHE A 110 8.80 8.21 11.26
CA PHE A 110 7.44 8.09 11.78
C PHE A 110 6.57 7.17 10.93
N ASP A 111 5.52 6.64 11.57
CA ASP A 111 4.52 5.80 10.92
C ASP A 111 3.28 6.61 10.55
N ILE A 112 2.63 6.19 9.44
CA ILE A 112 1.28 6.62 9.09
C ILE A 112 0.34 5.41 9.06
N ARG A 113 -0.84 5.58 9.68
CA ARG A 113 -1.86 4.54 9.75
C ARG A 113 -3.06 4.92 8.89
N GLN A 114 -2.92 4.74 7.57
CA GLN A 114 -3.98 4.99 6.59
C GLN A 114 -4.29 3.76 5.75
N GLN A 115 -4.04 2.60 6.32
CA GLN A 115 -4.36 1.27 5.77
C GLN A 115 -4.01 1.18 4.28
N CYS A 116 -4.96 0.74 3.45
CA CYS A 116 -4.74 0.51 2.02
C CYS A 116 -4.35 1.77 1.23
N SER A 117 -4.74 2.96 1.68
CA SER A 117 -4.36 4.24 1.07
C SER A 117 -3.04 4.81 1.62
N GLY A 118 -2.39 4.11 2.57
CA GLY A 118 -1.20 4.58 3.29
C GLY A 118 -0.06 5.00 2.38
N PHE A 119 0.22 4.24 1.33
CA PHE A 119 1.27 4.60 0.38
C PHE A 119 0.97 5.89 -0.39
N ILE A 120 -0.26 6.09 -0.86
CA ILE A 120 -0.67 7.34 -1.56
C ILE A 120 -0.59 8.55 -0.62
N TYR A 121 -1.01 8.39 0.64
CA TYR A 121 -0.84 9.44 1.66
C TYR A 121 0.65 9.72 1.92
N GLY A 122 1.48 8.69 2.00
CA GLY A 122 2.93 8.80 2.15
C GLY A 122 3.61 9.54 1.00
N LEU A 123 3.22 9.26 -0.26
CA LEU A 123 3.71 10.00 -1.43
C LEU A 123 3.39 11.50 -1.32
N SER A 124 2.17 11.84 -0.95
CA SER A 124 1.75 13.24 -0.77
C SER A 124 2.52 13.96 0.34
N MET A 125 2.79 13.27 1.45
CA MET A 125 3.59 13.81 2.55
C MET A 125 5.04 14.01 2.14
N ALA A 126 5.65 13.01 1.49
CA ALA A 126 7.02 13.10 0.98
C ALA A 126 7.18 14.26 -0.02
N ASP A 127 6.25 14.39 -0.98
CA ASP A 127 6.23 15.53 -1.93
C ASP A 127 6.17 16.87 -1.22
N SER A 128 5.30 16.98 -0.20
CA SER A 128 5.16 18.22 0.57
C SER A 128 6.43 18.59 1.33
N PHE A 129 7.09 17.63 1.97
CA PHE A 129 8.36 17.86 2.66
C PHE A 129 9.49 18.26 1.71
N ILE A 130 9.56 17.61 0.55
CA ILE A 130 10.57 17.91 -0.47
C ILE A 130 10.34 19.31 -1.07
N ARG A 131 9.09 19.62 -1.46
CA ARG A 131 8.74 20.94 -2.02
C ARG A 131 8.97 22.09 -1.05
N SER A 132 8.79 21.86 0.25
CA SER A 132 9.09 22.86 1.28
C SER A 132 10.60 23.05 1.53
N GLY A 133 11.44 22.18 0.97
CA GLY A 133 12.90 22.19 1.19
C GLY A 133 13.31 21.68 2.56
N GLN A 134 12.38 21.07 3.32
CA GLN A 134 12.67 20.56 4.67
C GLN A 134 13.51 19.29 4.63
N TYR A 135 13.25 18.41 3.66
CA TYR A 135 13.97 17.16 3.44
C TYR A 135 14.24 16.97 1.95
N LYS A 136 15.30 16.24 1.62
CA LYS A 136 15.72 15.98 0.25
C LYS A 136 15.52 14.53 -0.17
N ASN A 137 15.94 13.58 0.67
CA ASN A 137 15.90 12.16 0.37
C ASN A 137 15.02 11.43 1.41
N ILE A 138 13.92 10.86 0.96
CA ILE A 138 12.92 10.21 1.82
C ILE A 138 12.77 8.75 1.42
N LEU A 139 12.88 7.85 2.37
CA LEU A 139 12.48 6.44 2.22
C LEU A 139 11.02 6.31 2.64
N LEU A 140 10.14 5.99 1.68
CA LEU A 140 8.74 5.66 1.95
C LEU A 140 8.54 4.15 1.82
N VAL A 141 8.03 3.54 2.89
CA VAL A 141 7.78 2.10 2.96
C VAL A 141 6.31 1.83 3.21
N GLY A 142 5.74 0.87 2.49
CA GLY A 142 4.50 0.18 2.85
C GLY A 142 4.83 -1.26 3.26
N GLY A 143 4.43 -1.69 4.44
CA GLY A 143 4.75 -3.05 4.89
C GLY A 143 3.69 -3.62 5.81
N GLU A 144 3.33 -4.91 5.59
CA GLU A 144 2.25 -5.56 6.31
C GLU A 144 2.52 -7.03 6.59
N ILE A 145 2.08 -7.46 7.78
CA ILE A 145 1.89 -8.86 8.14
C ILE A 145 0.45 -9.06 8.60
N HIS A 146 -0.38 -9.53 7.69
CA HIS A 146 -1.78 -9.85 7.98
C HIS A 146 -1.96 -11.26 8.54
N SER A 147 -1.12 -12.19 8.10
CA SER A 147 -1.28 -13.61 8.41
C SER A 147 -1.35 -13.94 9.89
N LYS A 148 -0.75 -13.12 10.75
CA LYS A 148 -0.80 -13.28 12.22
C LYS A 148 -2.09 -12.79 12.86
N GLY A 149 -2.86 -11.96 12.17
CA GLY A 149 -4.11 -11.38 12.67
C GLY A 149 -5.38 -11.87 11.97
N LEU A 150 -5.29 -12.87 11.09
CA LEU A 150 -6.44 -13.42 10.37
C LEU A 150 -7.09 -14.57 11.14
N ASN A 151 -8.42 -14.63 11.10
CA ASN A 151 -9.15 -15.83 11.51
C ASN A 151 -9.01 -16.91 10.43
N LYS A 152 -8.16 -17.90 10.69
CA LYS A 152 -7.84 -19.01 9.78
C LYS A 152 -8.76 -20.22 10.00
N THR A 153 -10.04 -19.98 10.30
CA THR A 153 -11.09 -20.99 10.40
C THR A 153 -12.15 -20.74 9.31
N PRO A 154 -13.08 -21.69 9.08
CA PRO A 154 -14.14 -21.48 8.07
C PRO A 154 -14.94 -20.19 8.25
N GLU A 155 -15.13 -19.70 9.47
CA GLU A 155 -15.85 -18.47 9.78
C GLU A 155 -15.09 -17.23 9.30
N GLY A 156 -13.75 -17.29 9.24
CA GLY A 156 -12.89 -16.20 8.77
C GLY A 156 -12.62 -16.20 7.26
N ARG A 157 -13.15 -17.21 6.53
CA ARG A 157 -12.86 -17.46 5.12
C ARG A 157 -12.89 -16.23 4.24
N ASP A 158 -13.96 -15.45 4.31
CA ASP A 158 -14.23 -14.34 3.39
C ASP A 158 -13.17 -13.21 3.48
N ILE A 159 -12.44 -13.15 4.59
CA ILE A 159 -11.35 -12.21 4.83
C ILE A 159 -9.99 -12.89 4.68
N ALA A 160 -9.81 -14.06 5.27
CA ALA A 160 -8.52 -14.74 5.29
C ALA A 160 -7.97 -15.07 3.89
N VAL A 161 -8.85 -15.37 2.92
CA VAL A 161 -8.45 -15.63 1.53
C VAL A 161 -7.89 -14.41 0.79
N LEU A 162 -8.15 -13.20 1.30
CA LEU A 162 -7.78 -11.96 0.61
C LEU A 162 -6.33 -11.55 0.88
N PHE A 163 -5.88 -11.64 2.14
CA PHE A 163 -4.69 -10.96 2.59
C PHE A 163 -3.41 -11.78 2.47
N GLY A 164 -2.34 -11.10 2.08
CA GLY A 164 -0.97 -11.59 2.10
C GLY A 164 -0.05 -10.67 2.90
N ASP A 165 1.15 -11.15 3.16
CA ASP A 165 2.22 -10.42 3.83
C ASP A 165 3.25 -9.95 2.81
N GLY A 166 3.79 -8.76 2.99
CA GLY A 166 4.79 -8.20 2.11
C GLY A 166 5.15 -6.77 2.45
N ALA A 167 6.21 -6.28 1.85
CA ALA A 167 6.64 -4.90 1.92
C ALA A 167 7.08 -4.38 0.56
N GLY A 168 6.83 -3.11 0.31
CA GLY A 168 7.37 -2.38 -0.82
C GLY A 168 7.91 -1.03 -0.35
N ALA A 169 8.98 -0.56 -0.98
CA ALA A 169 9.64 0.67 -0.63
C ALA A 169 10.02 1.48 -1.86
N VAL A 170 10.03 2.80 -1.71
CA VAL A 170 10.57 3.72 -2.72
C VAL A 170 11.50 4.71 -2.06
N VAL A 171 12.58 5.05 -2.76
CA VAL A 171 13.45 6.20 -2.44
C VAL A 171 13.00 7.38 -3.28
N ILE A 172 12.65 8.47 -2.61
CA ILE A 172 12.15 9.70 -3.22
C ILE A 172 13.19 10.79 -2.98
N THR A 173 13.53 11.54 -4.02
CA THR A 173 14.49 12.65 -3.91
C THR A 173 13.96 13.93 -4.53
N ALA A 174 14.59 15.05 -4.18
CA ALA A 174 14.32 16.34 -4.79
C ALA A 174 14.85 16.42 -6.23
N THR A 175 14.11 17.09 -7.11
CA THR A 175 14.55 17.52 -8.43
C THR A 175 14.24 19.00 -8.63
N GLU A 176 15.18 19.75 -9.19
CA GLU A 176 15.07 21.20 -9.33
C GLU A 176 14.68 21.59 -10.75
N ASN A 177 13.63 22.41 -10.86
CA ASN A 177 13.14 22.94 -12.14
C ASN A 177 12.95 21.87 -13.23
N PRO A 178 12.28 20.73 -12.94
CA PRO A 178 12.10 19.68 -13.94
C PRO A 178 11.27 20.20 -15.12
N SER A 179 11.62 19.76 -16.32
CA SER A 179 10.76 19.91 -17.50
C SER A 179 9.56 18.95 -17.41
N GLU A 180 8.58 19.09 -18.30
CA GLU A 180 7.42 18.20 -18.32
C GLU A 180 7.79 16.72 -18.62
N SER A 181 8.90 16.47 -19.30
CA SER A 181 9.40 15.14 -19.62
C SER A 181 10.24 14.50 -18.52
N ASP A 182 10.66 15.28 -17.52
CA ASP A 182 11.52 14.77 -16.45
C ASP A 182 10.70 14.04 -15.37
N SER A 183 11.32 13.06 -14.71
CA SER A 183 10.70 12.35 -13.58
C SER A 183 10.35 13.34 -12.47
N GLN A 184 9.07 13.36 -12.08
CA GLN A 184 8.54 14.26 -11.06
C GLN A 184 7.16 13.85 -10.57
N PHE A 185 6.77 14.33 -9.39
CA PHE A 185 5.40 14.26 -8.92
C PHE A 185 4.60 15.47 -9.40
N TYR A 186 3.42 15.22 -9.95
CA TYR A 186 2.49 16.26 -10.38
C TYR A 186 1.55 16.65 -9.25
N SER A 187 0.64 15.77 -8.87
CA SER A 187 -0.36 16.04 -7.83
C SER A 187 -0.84 14.79 -7.11
N HIS A 188 -1.42 15.05 -5.94
CA HIS A 188 -2.03 14.06 -5.07
C HIS A 188 -3.41 14.56 -4.64
N ASN A 189 -4.36 13.66 -4.54
CA ASN A 189 -5.71 13.97 -4.07
C ASN A 189 -6.13 12.97 -2.99
N LEU A 190 -6.34 13.45 -1.76
CA LEU A 190 -6.53 12.63 -0.57
C LEU A 190 -7.88 12.93 0.07
N HIS A 191 -8.58 11.88 0.52
CA HIS A 191 -9.90 11.99 1.11
C HIS A 191 -10.13 10.99 2.24
N ALA A 192 -11.05 11.32 3.15
CA ALA A 192 -11.56 10.42 4.17
C ALA A 192 -13.05 10.65 4.42
N ASP A 193 -13.77 9.58 4.80
CA ASP A 193 -15.16 9.65 5.26
C ASP A 193 -15.37 8.70 6.46
N GLY A 194 -15.22 9.23 7.66
CA GLY A 194 -15.30 8.49 8.91
C GLY A 194 -16.68 7.89 9.23
N ARG A 195 -17.75 8.27 8.51
CA ARG A 195 -19.09 7.67 8.68
C ARG A 195 -19.10 6.17 8.39
N PHE A 196 -18.12 5.68 7.61
CA PHE A 196 -17.98 4.29 7.21
C PHE A 196 -16.89 3.55 8.00
N ALA A 197 -16.39 4.12 9.10
CA ALA A 197 -15.26 3.54 9.83
C ALA A 197 -15.48 2.08 10.27
N LYS A 198 -16.72 1.70 10.58
CA LYS A 198 -17.07 0.34 11.02
C LYS A 198 -17.39 -0.65 9.88
N GLU A 199 -17.33 -0.21 8.63
CA GLU A 199 -17.58 -1.09 7.48
C GLU A 199 -16.35 -1.95 7.11
N LEU A 200 -15.16 -1.53 7.54
CA LEU A 200 -13.91 -2.29 7.43
C LEU A 200 -13.01 -1.87 8.60
N TRP A 201 -12.96 -2.67 9.67
CA TRP A 201 -12.26 -2.30 10.88
C TRP A 201 -11.84 -3.48 11.74
N LEU A 202 -10.95 -3.22 12.68
CA LEU A 202 -10.60 -4.10 13.78
C LEU A 202 -11.13 -3.47 15.06
N SER A 203 -12.05 -4.14 15.77
CA SER A 203 -12.68 -3.53 16.94
C SER A 203 -11.82 -3.62 18.20
N ALA A 204 -11.04 -4.68 18.37
CA ALA A 204 -10.13 -4.86 19.50
C ALA A 204 -8.72 -5.30 19.02
N PRO A 205 -7.64 -4.93 19.73
CA PRO A 205 -7.61 -4.11 20.95
C PRO A 205 -7.91 -2.62 20.69
N GLY A 206 -8.43 -1.93 21.69
CA GLY A 206 -8.69 -0.49 21.58
C GLY A 206 -9.17 0.10 22.90
N THR A 207 -9.14 1.43 23.00
CA THR A 207 -9.56 2.16 24.21
C THR A 207 -11.07 2.45 24.27
N ALA A 208 -11.80 2.18 23.19
CA ALA A 208 -13.22 2.55 23.07
C ALA A 208 -14.20 1.44 23.46
N ILE A 209 -13.73 0.22 23.78
CA ILE A 209 -14.61 -0.95 23.87
C ILE A 209 -14.86 -1.38 25.32
N ALA A 210 -13.86 -1.28 26.20
CA ALA A 210 -13.98 -1.62 27.60
C ALA A 210 -13.46 -0.49 28.48
N PRO A 211 -14.05 -0.28 29.69
CA PRO A 211 -13.68 0.84 30.53
C PRO A 211 -12.25 0.78 31.07
N ASP A 212 -11.74 -0.42 31.36
CA ASP A 212 -10.49 -0.60 32.11
C ASP A 212 -9.39 -1.32 31.35
N HIS A 213 -9.68 -1.92 30.18
CA HIS A 213 -8.74 -2.75 29.44
C HIS A 213 -8.86 -2.54 27.93
N ARG A 214 -7.72 -2.57 27.22
CA ARG A 214 -7.69 -2.50 25.75
C ARG A 214 -8.11 -3.81 25.08
N ILE A 215 -7.98 -4.95 25.80
CA ILE A 215 -8.42 -6.28 25.39
C ILE A 215 -8.81 -7.09 26.62
N THR A 216 -9.86 -7.88 26.49
CA THR A 216 -10.36 -8.78 27.56
C THR A 216 -10.58 -10.19 27.02
N SER A 217 -10.69 -11.18 27.91
CA SER A 217 -11.02 -12.55 27.52
C SER A 217 -12.39 -12.65 26.83
N ALA A 218 -13.35 -11.82 27.20
CA ALA A 218 -14.66 -11.75 26.54
C ALA A 218 -14.53 -11.30 25.07
N MET A 219 -13.75 -10.25 24.81
CA MET A 219 -13.48 -9.76 23.43
C MET A 219 -12.81 -10.82 22.55
N LEU A 220 -11.90 -11.61 23.15
CA LEU A 220 -11.28 -12.74 22.45
C LEU A 220 -12.29 -13.84 22.13
N ALA A 221 -13.16 -14.17 23.09
CA ALA A 221 -14.22 -15.17 22.90
C ALA A 221 -15.25 -14.75 21.85
N GLU A 222 -15.50 -13.45 21.71
CA GLU A 222 -16.39 -12.83 20.70
C GLU A 222 -15.67 -12.58 19.36
N ASN A 223 -14.41 -12.98 19.21
CA ASN A 223 -13.60 -12.79 17.99
C ASN A 223 -13.39 -11.31 17.57
N LEU A 224 -13.51 -10.36 18.49
CA LEU A 224 -13.37 -8.93 18.20
C LEU A 224 -11.94 -8.51 17.81
N HIS A 225 -10.97 -9.39 18.01
CA HIS A 225 -9.57 -9.23 17.62
C HIS A 225 -9.29 -9.67 16.16
N TYR A 226 -10.32 -10.08 15.42
CA TYR A 226 -10.24 -10.31 13.99
C TYR A 226 -10.89 -9.18 13.19
N PRO A 227 -10.39 -8.88 11.99
CA PRO A 227 -10.97 -7.82 11.16
C PRO A 227 -12.39 -8.19 10.71
N TYR A 228 -13.25 -7.18 10.67
CA TYR A 228 -14.59 -7.24 10.09
C TYR A 228 -14.64 -6.44 8.79
N MET A 229 -15.39 -6.92 7.80
CA MET A 229 -15.59 -6.25 6.53
C MET A 229 -17.02 -6.44 5.99
N ASN A 230 -17.70 -5.34 5.69
CA ASN A 230 -18.87 -5.34 4.84
C ASN A 230 -18.43 -5.27 3.36
N GLY A 231 -18.16 -6.44 2.77
CA GLY A 231 -17.58 -6.53 1.42
C GLY A 231 -18.37 -5.80 0.33
N ARG A 232 -19.72 -5.78 0.40
CA ARG A 232 -20.57 -5.09 -0.58
C ARG A 232 -20.38 -3.56 -0.49
N THR A 233 -20.42 -3.01 0.71
CA THR A 233 -20.24 -1.56 0.93
C THR A 233 -18.83 -1.14 0.53
N VAL A 234 -17.81 -1.91 0.94
CA VAL A 234 -16.42 -1.67 0.57
C VAL A 234 -16.24 -1.66 -0.95
N PHE A 235 -16.77 -2.67 -1.66
CA PHE A 235 -16.68 -2.76 -3.12
C PHE A 235 -17.29 -1.54 -3.82
N MET A 236 -18.52 -1.19 -3.47
CA MET A 236 -19.23 -0.06 -4.10
C MET A 236 -18.49 1.27 -3.90
N HIS A 237 -17.99 1.51 -2.68
CA HIS A 237 -17.27 2.74 -2.38
C HIS A 237 -15.89 2.75 -3.03
N ALA A 238 -15.15 1.62 -3.03
CA ALA A 238 -13.83 1.52 -3.66
C ALA A 238 -13.92 1.89 -5.15
N VAL A 239 -14.79 1.23 -5.90
CA VAL A 239 -14.99 1.50 -7.33
C VAL A 239 -15.33 2.98 -7.58
N LYS A 240 -16.32 3.50 -6.86
CA LYS A 240 -16.75 4.89 -7.00
C LYS A 240 -15.64 5.87 -6.68
N ARG A 241 -15.02 5.74 -5.49
CA ARG A 241 -14.06 6.72 -4.99
C ARG A 241 -12.73 6.70 -5.72
N MET A 242 -12.24 5.52 -6.11
CA MET A 242 -11.03 5.43 -6.93
C MET A 242 -11.22 6.07 -8.31
N SER A 243 -12.37 5.83 -8.94
CA SER A 243 -12.68 6.45 -10.23
C SER A 243 -12.81 7.98 -10.11
N GLU A 244 -13.55 8.48 -9.12
CA GLU A 244 -13.74 9.92 -8.91
C GLU A 244 -12.42 10.65 -8.63
N THR A 245 -11.59 10.12 -7.70
CA THR A 245 -10.34 10.78 -7.29
C THR A 245 -9.31 10.78 -8.41
N LEU A 246 -9.17 9.68 -9.17
CA LEU A 246 -8.25 9.62 -10.32
C LEU A 246 -8.66 10.58 -11.43
N THR A 247 -9.96 10.64 -11.77
CA THR A 247 -10.49 11.62 -12.73
C THR A 247 -10.19 13.05 -12.30
N HIS A 248 -10.35 13.35 -11.01
CA HIS A 248 -10.05 14.68 -10.47
C HIS A 248 -8.56 15.02 -10.61
N THR A 249 -7.66 14.08 -10.20
CA THR A 249 -6.20 14.27 -10.28
C THR A 249 -5.73 14.50 -11.71
N LEU A 250 -6.20 13.70 -12.67
CA LEU A 250 -5.87 13.90 -14.09
C LEU A 250 -6.35 15.26 -14.60
N LYS A 251 -7.60 15.61 -14.29
CA LYS A 251 -8.19 16.89 -14.74
C LYS A 251 -7.47 18.11 -14.14
N SER A 252 -7.01 18.03 -12.88
CA SER A 252 -6.27 19.14 -12.25
C SER A 252 -4.92 19.44 -12.92
N GLU A 253 -4.35 18.42 -13.58
CA GLU A 253 -3.11 18.54 -14.34
C GLU A 253 -3.33 18.70 -15.87
N GLY A 254 -4.59 18.91 -16.30
CA GLY A 254 -4.93 19.02 -17.72
C GLY A 254 -4.65 17.74 -18.52
N LYS A 255 -4.64 16.59 -17.86
CA LYS A 255 -4.40 15.26 -18.45
C LYS A 255 -5.68 14.46 -18.57
N THR A 256 -5.65 13.49 -19.47
CA THR A 256 -6.72 12.51 -19.71
C THR A 256 -6.23 11.10 -19.43
N ILE A 257 -7.12 10.11 -19.51
CA ILE A 257 -6.76 8.69 -19.41
C ILE A 257 -5.78 8.28 -20.53
N ASP A 258 -5.90 8.85 -21.71
CA ASP A 258 -5.06 8.51 -22.86
C ASP A 258 -3.61 8.95 -22.67
N ASP A 259 -3.38 10.04 -21.91
CA ASP A 259 -2.05 10.56 -21.61
C ASP A 259 -1.27 9.66 -20.63
N VAL A 260 -1.96 8.81 -19.86
CA VAL A 260 -1.33 7.94 -18.86
C VAL A 260 -0.83 6.66 -19.52
N ASP A 261 0.43 6.33 -19.25
CA ASP A 261 1.08 5.15 -19.81
C ASP A 261 0.77 3.89 -19.00
N LEU A 262 0.71 4.00 -17.65
CA LEU A 262 0.48 2.88 -16.74
C LEU A 262 -0.40 3.28 -15.56
N PHE A 263 -1.29 2.38 -15.15
CA PHE A 263 -2.09 2.52 -13.93
C PHE A 263 -1.69 1.45 -12.92
N LEU A 264 -1.41 1.90 -11.70
CA LEU A 264 -1.10 1.05 -10.53
C LEU A 264 -2.16 1.30 -9.45
N PHE A 265 -3.14 0.42 -9.37
CA PHE A 265 -4.17 0.49 -8.35
C PHE A 265 -3.77 -0.32 -7.12
N HIS A 266 -4.32 0.06 -5.97
CA HIS A 266 -4.29 -0.82 -4.79
C HIS A 266 -4.86 -2.20 -5.14
N GLN A 267 -4.15 -3.25 -4.74
CA GLN A 267 -4.47 -4.64 -5.06
C GLN A 267 -5.34 -5.27 -3.95
N ALA A 268 -6.60 -4.82 -3.83
CA ALA A 268 -7.56 -5.37 -2.86
C ALA A 268 -8.35 -6.55 -3.41
N ASN A 269 -8.75 -6.44 -4.68
CA ASN A 269 -9.57 -7.42 -5.39
C ASN A 269 -9.52 -7.10 -6.88
N MET A 270 -9.24 -8.09 -7.74
CA MET A 270 -9.15 -7.91 -9.20
C MET A 270 -10.43 -7.25 -9.76
N ARG A 271 -11.59 -7.67 -9.26
CA ARG A 271 -12.89 -7.14 -9.72
C ARG A 271 -13.07 -5.64 -9.46
N ILE A 272 -12.40 -5.08 -8.42
CA ILE A 272 -12.39 -3.63 -8.17
C ILE A 272 -11.59 -2.95 -9.26
N ASN A 273 -10.37 -3.43 -9.53
CA ASN A 273 -9.48 -2.85 -10.54
C ASN A 273 -10.09 -2.92 -11.94
N ASP A 274 -10.66 -4.07 -12.31
CA ASP A 274 -11.37 -4.25 -13.59
C ASP A 274 -12.54 -3.26 -13.73
N LYS A 275 -13.34 -3.11 -12.66
CA LYS A 275 -14.50 -2.21 -12.69
C LYS A 275 -14.11 -0.72 -12.72
N VAL A 276 -13.02 -0.33 -12.04
CA VAL A 276 -12.44 1.02 -12.16
C VAL A 276 -11.94 1.25 -13.58
N GLY A 277 -11.21 0.30 -14.16
CA GLY A 277 -10.74 0.36 -15.54
C GLY A 277 -11.90 0.51 -16.55
N GLU A 278 -12.94 -0.31 -16.41
CA GLU A 278 -14.16 -0.24 -17.23
C GLU A 278 -14.85 1.13 -17.16
N ILE A 279 -15.07 1.66 -15.94
CA ILE A 279 -15.75 2.94 -15.73
C ILE A 279 -14.95 4.11 -16.33
N LEU A 280 -13.64 4.05 -16.25
CA LEU A 280 -12.75 5.10 -16.74
C LEU A 280 -12.36 4.92 -18.21
N GLY A 281 -12.72 3.81 -18.83
CA GLY A 281 -12.34 3.49 -20.21
C GLY A 281 -10.84 3.22 -20.36
N ILE A 282 -10.18 2.72 -19.31
CA ILE A 282 -8.75 2.41 -19.33
C ILE A 282 -8.53 1.11 -20.10
N PRO A 283 -7.66 1.09 -21.13
CA PRO A 283 -7.28 -0.14 -21.80
C PRO A 283 -6.67 -1.14 -20.81
N PRO A 284 -7.09 -2.42 -20.79
CA PRO A 284 -6.61 -3.41 -19.82
C PRO A 284 -5.07 -3.56 -19.75
N GLU A 285 -4.41 -3.40 -20.89
CA GLU A 285 -2.95 -3.46 -21.01
C GLU A 285 -2.21 -2.33 -20.29
N LYS A 286 -2.91 -1.22 -19.99
CA LYS A 286 -2.36 -0.11 -19.19
C LYS A 286 -2.53 -0.33 -17.67
N VAL A 287 -3.26 -1.35 -17.22
CA VAL A 287 -3.44 -1.66 -15.80
C VAL A 287 -2.51 -2.80 -15.41
N PHE A 288 -1.59 -2.54 -14.51
CA PHE A 288 -0.67 -3.58 -14.01
C PHE A 288 -1.17 -4.14 -12.68
N ASN A 289 -1.50 -5.41 -12.65
CA ASN A 289 -2.00 -6.12 -11.47
C ASN A 289 -0.99 -7.16 -10.98
N THR A 290 -0.89 -7.30 -9.67
CA THR A 290 -0.06 -8.28 -8.96
C THR A 290 -0.84 -9.08 -7.92
N ILE A 291 -2.14 -8.82 -7.81
CA ILE A 291 -2.99 -9.44 -6.78
C ILE A 291 -3.05 -10.96 -6.89
N GLN A 292 -2.95 -11.51 -8.11
CA GLN A 292 -2.96 -12.95 -8.35
C GLN A 292 -1.79 -13.65 -7.66
N ASP A 293 -0.66 -12.95 -7.46
CA ASP A 293 0.57 -13.50 -6.90
C ASP A 293 0.75 -13.23 -5.41
N TYR A 294 0.25 -12.10 -4.92
CA TYR A 294 0.53 -11.63 -3.56
C TYR A 294 -0.70 -11.50 -2.66
N GLY A 295 -1.91 -11.52 -3.25
CA GLY A 295 -3.11 -11.11 -2.53
C GLY A 295 -3.05 -9.63 -2.14
N ASN A 296 -3.85 -9.27 -1.15
CA ASN A 296 -3.92 -7.91 -0.62
C ASN A 296 -2.86 -7.71 0.47
N THR A 297 -1.77 -7.03 0.14
CA THR A 297 -0.72 -6.60 1.08
C THR A 297 -0.90 -5.14 1.53
N THR A 298 -2.10 -4.61 1.48
CA THR A 298 -2.55 -3.29 1.97
C THR A 298 -1.69 -2.13 1.47
N ALA A 299 -0.92 -1.43 2.32
CA ALA A 299 -0.09 -0.29 1.91
C ALA A 299 1.10 -0.69 1.02
N ALA A 300 1.51 -1.96 1.05
CA ALA A 300 2.61 -2.46 0.24
C ALA A 300 2.22 -2.74 -1.23
N THR A 301 0.92 -2.84 -1.56
CA THR A 301 0.46 -3.30 -2.88
C THR A 301 0.97 -2.44 -4.04
N ILE A 302 0.89 -1.11 -3.93
CA ILE A 302 1.33 -0.21 -5.00
C ILE A 302 2.85 -0.22 -5.17
N PRO A 303 3.69 -0.04 -4.13
CA PRO A 303 5.14 -0.07 -4.31
C PRO A 303 5.65 -1.46 -4.74
N MET A 304 5.03 -2.56 -4.30
CA MET A 304 5.34 -3.89 -4.81
C MET A 304 5.00 -4.01 -6.30
N GLY A 305 3.80 -3.55 -6.70
CA GLY A 305 3.37 -3.53 -8.10
C GLY A 305 4.29 -2.66 -8.96
N MET A 306 4.77 -1.53 -8.44
CA MET A 306 5.71 -0.65 -9.12
C MET A 306 7.05 -1.37 -9.38
N ARG A 307 7.62 -2.04 -8.36
CA ARG A 307 8.85 -2.82 -8.49
C ARG A 307 8.71 -3.94 -9.53
N ASP A 308 7.59 -4.65 -9.50
CA ASP A 308 7.33 -5.75 -10.44
C ASP A 308 7.10 -5.23 -11.87
N ALA A 309 6.44 -4.09 -12.03
CA ALA A 309 6.27 -3.45 -13.33
C ALA A 309 7.61 -3.01 -13.93
N VAL A 310 8.53 -2.48 -13.12
CA VAL A 310 9.91 -2.17 -13.53
C VAL A 310 10.64 -3.44 -13.97
N LYS A 311 10.62 -4.51 -13.16
CA LYS A 311 11.28 -5.79 -13.50
C LYS A 311 10.68 -6.45 -14.74
N ALA A 312 9.41 -6.25 -15.02
CA ALA A 312 8.72 -6.77 -16.20
C ALA A 312 8.91 -5.89 -17.45
N GLY A 313 9.63 -4.76 -17.37
CA GLY A 313 9.75 -3.80 -18.46
C GLY A 313 8.42 -3.14 -18.85
N LYS A 314 7.47 -3.03 -17.90
CA LYS A 314 6.17 -2.40 -18.06
C LYS A 314 6.13 -0.99 -17.50
N LEU A 315 7.07 -0.65 -16.64
CA LEU A 315 7.29 0.68 -16.10
C LEU A 315 8.73 1.11 -16.38
N GLU A 316 8.87 2.15 -17.19
CA GLU A 316 10.16 2.68 -17.63
C GLU A 316 10.28 4.17 -17.28
N PRO A 317 11.51 4.73 -17.12
CA PRO A 317 11.72 6.14 -16.90
C PRO A 317 11.01 7.01 -17.96
N GLY A 318 10.36 8.07 -17.50
CA GLY A 318 9.61 9.00 -18.34
C GLY A 318 8.13 8.64 -18.53
N MET A 319 7.67 7.46 -18.13
CA MET A 319 6.25 7.07 -18.22
C MET A 319 5.40 7.85 -17.21
N LEU A 320 4.21 8.29 -17.64
CA LEU A 320 3.22 8.91 -16.79
C LEU A 320 2.39 7.82 -16.09
N VAL A 321 2.39 7.83 -14.77
CA VAL A 321 1.77 6.79 -13.94
C VAL A 321 0.62 7.36 -13.12
N GLY A 322 -0.56 6.80 -13.30
CA GLY A 322 -1.74 7.07 -12.50
C GLY A 322 -1.92 6.03 -11.40
N MET A 323 -2.05 6.48 -10.16
CA MET A 323 -2.25 5.59 -9.01
C MET A 323 -3.52 5.94 -8.26
N ALA A 324 -4.23 4.93 -7.75
CA ALA A 324 -5.37 5.12 -6.88
C ALA A 324 -5.48 4.00 -5.84
N ALA A 325 -5.89 4.37 -4.63
CA ALA A 325 -6.13 3.45 -3.53
C ALA A 325 -7.39 3.83 -2.75
N PHE A 326 -8.01 2.80 -2.17
CA PHE A 326 -9.14 2.93 -1.26
C PHE A 326 -8.99 1.91 -0.12
N GLY A 327 -9.36 2.29 1.09
CA GLY A 327 -9.27 1.42 2.24
C GLY A 327 -10.13 1.82 3.42
N SER A 328 -9.90 1.10 4.51
CA SER A 328 -10.59 1.33 5.79
C SER A 328 -10.50 2.80 6.23
N GLY A 329 -11.60 3.25 6.87
CA GLY A 329 -11.75 4.60 7.36
C GLY A 329 -13.13 5.21 7.04
N PHE A 330 -13.75 5.34 5.87
CA PHE A 330 -13.00 5.06 4.62
C PHE A 330 -11.97 6.14 4.33
N THR A 331 -10.85 5.74 3.75
CA THR A 331 -9.84 6.64 3.23
C THR A 331 -9.52 6.28 1.79
N TRP A 332 -9.25 7.27 0.94
CA TRP A 332 -8.87 7.03 -0.44
C TRP A 332 -8.01 8.17 -0.98
N GLY A 333 -7.36 7.91 -2.07
CA GLY A 333 -6.57 8.93 -2.76
C GLY A 333 -6.06 8.46 -4.10
N SER A 334 -5.52 9.41 -4.84
CA SER A 334 -4.84 9.20 -6.11
C SER A 334 -3.58 10.04 -6.21
N SER A 335 -2.66 9.60 -7.03
CA SER A 335 -1.43 10.31 -7.35
C SER A 335 -1.15 10.22 -8.83
N LEU A 336 -0.59 11.28 -9.40
CA LEU A 336 -0.06 11.33 -10.75
C LEU A 336 1.42 11.68 -10.68
N ILE A 337 2.25 10.82 -11.24
CA ILE A 337 3.70 11.03 -11.28
C ILE A 337 4.25 10.72 -12.67
N ARG A 338 5.35 11.31 -13.02
CA ARG A 338 6.23 10.82 -14.09
C ARG A 338 7.37 10.05 -13.43
N PHE A 339 7.49 8.76 -13.82
CA PHE A 339 8.48 7.83 -13.24
C PHE A 339 9.89 8.06 -13.79
#